data_1d50fa41f39ddd79255b21fe991df873
#
_entry.id   1d50fa41f39ddd79255b21fe991df873
#
_cell.length_a   1.000
_cell.length_b   1.000
_cell.length_c   1.000
_cell.angle_alpha   90.00
_cell.angle_beta   90.00
_cell.angle_gamma   90.00
#
_symmetry.space_group_name_H-M   'P 1'
#
loop_
_entity.id
_entity.type
_entity.pdbx_description
1 polymer ?
#
loop_
_entity_poly.entity_id
_entity_poly.type
_entity_poly.pdbx_seq_one_letter_code
_entity_poly.pdbx_strand_id
1 'polypeptide(L)'
;MIRVEVIRAWPRRHESVPLQLADGATVADALGACGLPQEGVSGYAVFGERVGMDTVLDDGDRLELLQPLLVDPKEARRRRAAY
;
A
#
# COMPACT_ATOMS: atom_id res chain seq x y z
N MET A 1 3.36 22.16 2.37
CA MET A 1 3.20 20.81 2.91
C MET A 1 2.08 20.10 2.18
N ILE A 2 2.22 18.82 2.01
CA ILE A 2 1.17 18.00 1.39
C ILE A 2 0.50 17.12 2.45
N ARG A 3 -0.77 16.79 2.19
CA ARG A 3 -1.51 15.85 3.01
C ARG A 3 -1.68 14.56 2.23
N VAL A 4 -1.28 13.45 2.83
CA VAL A 4 -1.45 12.13 2.24
C VAL A 4 -2.06 11.22 3.28
N GLU A 5 -2.67 10.15 2.81
CA GLU A 5 -3.23 9.11 3.68
C GLU A 5 -2.55 7.81 3.36
N VAL A 6 -2.07 7.10 4.38
CA VAL A 6 -1.51 5.76 4.21
C VAL A 6 -2.54 4.76 4.70
N ILE A 7 -2.87 3.79 3.86
CA ILE A 7 -3.90 2.80 4.15
C ILE A 7 -3.29 1.41 4.06
N ARG A 8 -3.59 0.59 5.05
CA ARG A 8 -3.31 -0.84 4.99
C ARG A 8 -4.59 -1.62 5.30
N ALA A 9 -4.95 -2.53 4.42
CA ALA A 9 -6.11 -3.39 4.60
C ALA A 9 -5.65 -4.81 4.93
N TRP A 10 -6.32 -5.43 5.89
CA TRP A 10 -6.22 -6.85 6.20
C TRP A 10 -7.59 -7.49 5.91
N PRO A 11 -7.68 -8.81 5.87
CA PRO A 11 -8.95 -9.46 5.51
C PRO A 11 -10.17 -9.04 6.34
N ARG A 12 -9.97 -8.60 7.58
CA ARG A 12 -11.08 -8.24 8.49
C ARG A 12 -10.96 -6.87 9.10
N ARG A 13 -9.97 -6.09 8.71
CA ARG A 13 -9.80 -4.73 9.20
C ARG A 13 -8.96 -3.92 8.23
N HIS A 14 -9.07 -2.63 8.36
CA HIS A 14 -8.15 -1.72 7.68
C HIS A 14 -7.76 -0.61 8.65
N GLU A 15 -6.60 -0.04 8.42
CA GLU A 15 -6.14 1.12 9.15
C GLU A 15 -5.72 2.19 8.15
N SER A 16 -6.03 3.43 8.47
CA SER A 16 -5.59 4.57 7.69
C SER A 16 -4.95 5.59 8.62
N VAL A 17 -3.86 6.19 8.18
CA VAL A 17 -3.13 7.19 8.93
C VAL A 17 -2.98 8.42 8.05
N PRO A 18 -3.57 9.55 8.46
CA PRO A 18 -3.35 10.80 7.74
C PRO A 18 -1.97 11.36 8.12
N LEU A 19 -1.25 11.86 7.12
CA LEU A 19 0.08 12.44 7.30
C LEU A 19 0.16 13.82 6.66
N GLN A 20 0.97 14.69 7.27
CA GLN A 20 1.43 15.91 6.63
C GLN A 20 2.91 15.74 6.35
N LEU A 21 3.30 15.93 5.11
CA LEU A 21 4.68 15.75 4.66
C LEU A 21 5.16 17.00 3.93
N ALA A 22 6.46 17.15 3.84
CA ALA A 22 7.04 18.23 3.05
C ALA A 22 6.76 18.03 1.56
N ASP A 23 6.69 19.13 0.83
CA ASP A 23 6.55 19.06 -0.63
C ASP A 23 7.72 18.26 -1.22
N GLY A 24 7.43 17.38 -2.15
CA GLY A 24 8.43 16.51 -2.73
C GLY A 24 8.69 15.22 -1.95
N ALA A 25 7.93 14.97 -0.88
CA ALA A 25 8.06 13.73 -0.11
C ALA A 25 7.75 12.51 -0.98
N THR A 26 8.46 11.43 -0.71
CA THR A 26 8.33 10.18 -1.46
C THR A 26 7.52 9.16 -0.68
N VAL A 27 7.22 8.04 -1.34
CA VAL A 27 6.58 6.89 -0.69
C VAL A 27 7.40 6.44 0.53
N ALA A 28 8.73 6.40 0.40
CA ALA A 28 9.60 6.02 1.51
C ALA A 28 9.42 6.95 2.71
N ASP A 29 9.29 8.26 2.47
CA ASP A 29 9.07 9.23 3.54
C ASP A 29 7.74 8.98 4.26
N ALA A 30 6.69 8.70 3.50
CA ALA A 30 5.39 8.40 4.08
C ALA A 30 5.42 7.12 4.92
N LEU A 31 6.10 6.10 4.45
CA LEU A 31 6.22 4.83 5.17
C LEU A 31 6.96 5.00 6.48
N GLY A 32 8.01 5.83 6.49
CA GLY A 32 8.76 6.11 7.71
C GLY A 32 7.96 6.89 8.74
N ALA A 33 6.96 7.65 8.31
CA ALA A 33 6.16 8.51 9.18
C ALA A 33 4.84 7.89 9.65
N CYS A 34 4.32 6.89 8.92
CA CYS A 34 2.95 6.41 9.18
C CYS A 34 2.82 5.51 10.40
N GLY A 35 3.89 4.87 10.83
CA GLY A 35 3.84 3.97 11.99
C GLY A 35 3.07 2.68 11.79
N LEU A 36 2.55 2.41 10.59
CA LEU A 36 1.86 1.16 10.33
C LEU A 36 2.83 0.01 10.16
N PRO A 37 2.46 -1.20 10.63
CA PRO A 37 3.29 -2.37 10.39
C PRO A 37 3.48 -2.61 8.90
N GLN A 38 4.68 -2.92 8.50
CA GLN A 38 5.02 -3.15 7.09
C GLN A 38 5.36 -4.62 6.80
N GLU A 39 5.27 -5.48 7.78
CA GLU A 39 5.48 -6.90 7.59
C GLU A 39 4.43 -7.46 6.62
N GLY A 40 4.89 -8.25 5.67
CA GLY A 40 4.02 -8.85 4.68
C GLY A 40 3.53 -7.91 3.57
N VAL A 41 4.00 -6.66 3.54
CA VAL A 41 3.66 -5.74 2.45
C VAL A 41 4.46 -6.12 1.21
N SER A 42 3.79 -6.38 0.11
CA SER A 42 4.42 -6.80 -1.14
C SER A 42 4.63 -5.65 -2.14
N GLY A 43 4.04 -4.51 -1.88
CA GLY A 43 4.17 -3.37 -2.78
C GLY A 43 3.29 -2.22 -2.33
N TYR A 44 3.28 -1.16 -3.13
CA TYR A 44 2.58 0.08 -2.82
C TYR A 44 1.81 0.54 -4.05
N ALA A 45 0.69 1.22 -3.83
CA ALA A 45 -0.11 1.79 -4.90
C ALA A 45 -0.67 3.14 -4.48
N VAL A 46 -0.82 4.04 -5.44
CA VAL A 46 -1.54 5.31 -5.26
C VAL A 46 -2.70 5.30 -6.24
N PHE A 47 -3.92 5.37 -5.73
CA PHE A 47 -5.16 5.31 -6.51
C PHE A 47 -5.19 4.14 -7.50
N GLY A 48 -4.74 2.98 -7.02
CA GLY A 48 -4.75 1.75 -7.83
C GLY A 48 -3.54 1.56 -8.75
N GLU A 49 -2.68 2.55 -8.88
CA GLU A 49 -1.46 2.43 -9.68
C GLU A 49 -0.29 2.03 -8.80
N ARG A 50 0.44 0.99 -9.20
CA ARG A 50 1.62 0.57 -8.46
C ARG A 50 2.72 1.62 -8.55
N VAL A 51 3.33 1.89 -7.41
CA VAL A 51 4.40 2.88 -7.28
C VAL A 51 5.59 2.27 -6.55
N GLY A 52 6.73 2.91 -6.68
CA GLY A 52 7.96 2.51 -5.97
C GLY A 52 8.23 3.42 -4.78
N MET A 53 9.24 3.07 -4.02
CA MET A 53 9.66 3.81 -2.83
C MET A 53 10.11 5.24 -3.14
N ASP A 54 10.61 5.47 -4.35
CA ASP A 54 11.12 6.74 -4.82
C ASP A 54 10.06 7.61 -5.52
N THR A 55 8.83 7.13 -5.61
CA THR A 55 7.75 7.89 -6.22
C THR A 55 7.42 9.09 -5.35
N VAL A 56 7.38 10.27 -5.95
CA VAL A 56 7.01 11.51 -5.27
C VAL A 56 5.50 11.56 -5.10
N LEU A 57 5.06 11.89 -3.90
CA LEU A 57 3.64 12.01 -3.57
C LEU A 57 3.14 13.43 -3.78
N ASP A 58 1.87 13.55 -4.14
CA ASP A 58 1.18 14.82 -4.31
C ASP A 58 0.16 15.03 -3.19
N ASP A 59 -0.24 16.27 -2.99
CA ASP A 59 -1.27 16.59 -2.01
C ASP A 59 -2.57 15.86 -2.34
N GLY A 60 -3.13 15.22 -1.35
CA GLY A 60 -4.36 14.44 -1.51
C GLY A 60 -4.14 12.99 -1.93
N ASP A 61 -2.91 12.55 -2.10
CA ASP A 61 -2.63 11.17 -2.47
C ASP A 61 -3.01 10.20 -1.36
N ARG A 62 -3.45 9.02 -1.79
CA ARG A 62 -3.76 7.91 -0.90
C ARG A 62 -2.82 6.76 -1.24
N LEU A 63 -1.92 6.47 -0.31
CA LEU A 63 -0.93 5.41 -0.47
C LEU A 63 -1.47 4.12 0.14
N GLU A 64 -1.61 3.10 -0.68
CA GLU A 64 -2.08 1.78 -0.24
C GLU A 64 -0.91 0.84 -0.07
N LEU A 65 -0.85 0.17 1.09
CA LEU A 65 0.11 -0.89 1.34
C LEU A 65 -0.52 -2.20 0.88
N LEU A 66 0.05 -2.78 -0.17
CA LEU A 66 -0.50 -3.97 -0.80
C LEU A 66 -0.02 -5.23 -0.08
N GLN A 67 -0.94 -6.11 0.23
CA GLN A 67 -0.60 -7.42 0.72
C GLN A 67 -0.31 -8.34 -0.47
N PRO A 68 0.56 -9.36 -0.27
CA PRO A 68 0.66 -10.40 -1.27
C PRO A 68 -0.72 -10.98 -1.49
N LEU A 69 -1.06 -11.21 -2.74
CA LEU A 69 -2.27 -11.94 -3.08
C LEU A 69 -2.19 -13.29 -2.38
N LEU A 70 -2.89 -13.39 -1.26
CA LEU A 70 -3.13 -14.69 -0.65
C LEU A 70 -4.08 -15.43 -1.56
N VAL A 71 -3.51 -16.06 -2.57
CA VAL A 71 -4.28 -16.99 -3.37
C VAL A 71 -4.59 -18.15 -2.46
N ASP A 72 -5.90 -18.37 -2.21
CA ASP A 72 -6.34 -19.55 -1.52
C ASP A 72 -5.71 -20.75 -2.23
N PRO A 73 -4.99 -21.64 -1.52
CA PRO A 73 -4.38 -22.81 -2.16
C PRO A 73 -5.35 -23.63 -2.98
N LYS A 74 -6.62 -23.67 -2.62
CA LYS A 74 -7.66 -24.35 -3.38
C LYS A 74 -7.93 -23.67 -4.71
N GLU A 75 -7.95 -22.37 -4.75
CA GLU A 75 -8.14 -21.64 -6.02
C GLU A 75 -6.94 -21.81 -6.93
N ALA A 76 -5.74 -21.78 -6.40
CA ALA A 76 -4.53 -22.02 -7.17
C ALA A 76 -4.54 -23.41 -7.81
N ARG A 77 -4.99 -24.42 -7.07
CA ARG A 77 -5.12 -25.78 -7.60
C ARG A 77 -6.18 -25.87 -8.69
N ARG A 78 -7.32 -25.20 -8.51
CA ARG A 78 -8.37 -25.20 -9.54
C ARG A 78 -7.88 -24.54 -10.82
N ARG A 79 -7.17 -23.45 -10.74
CA ARG A 79 -6.63 -22.78 -11.90
C ARG A 79 -5.63 -23.67 -12.64
N ARG A 80 -4.80 -24.39 -11.92
CA ARG A 80 -3.86 -25.35 -12.51
C ARG A 80 -4.58 -26.54 -13.15
N ALA A 81 -5.65 -27.01 -12.53
CA ALA A 81 -6.43 -28.13 -13.05
C ALA A 81 -7.23 -27.74 -14.29
N ALA A 82 -7.54 -26.46 -14.48
CA ALA A 82 -8.27 -25.96 -15.63
C ALA A 82 -7.40 -25.84 -16.89
N TYR A 83 -6.12 -25.97 -16.75
CA TYR A 83 -5.17 -25.94 -17.86
C TYR A 83 -4.72 -27.36 -18.20
#